data_56a1af48d4cc90e156dedd9359572773
#
_entry.id   56a1af48d4cc90e156dedd9359572773
#
_cell.length_a   1.000
_cell.length_b   1.000
_cell.length_c   1.000
_cell.angle_alpha   90.00
_cell.angle_beta   90.00
_cell.angle_gamma   90.00
#
_symmetry.space_group_name_H-M   'P 1'
#
loop_
_entity.id
_entity.type
_entity.pdbx_description
1 polymer ?
#
loop_
_entity_poly.entity_id
_entity_poly.type
_entity_poly.pdbx_seq_one_letter_code
_entity_poly.pdbx_strand_id
1 'polypeptide(L)'
;MEGEGGERKRGARLCCVCKKSRASVKRPKTLEQICRECFYDAFESEIHQVILQNQLFSPGERVAIGASGGKDSTVLAYVLSKLNRLHNYGLHLFLLSVDEGITGYRDDSLETVHRNQIQYGLPLKVVSYKDLYGWTMDEIVRVIGLKNNCTFCGVFRRQALDRGAALLKVDKVVTGHNADDIAETVLLNLLRGDVARLSRCTSITTGEDGPIPRCKPFKFTYEKEIVMYAYFNKLDYFSTE
;
A
#
# COMPACT_ATOMS: atom_id res chain seq x y z
N MET A 1 13.11 7.62 -59.49
CA MET A 1 12.03 6.81 -58.86
C MET A 1 12.15 7.01 -57.35
N GLU A 2 11.45 8.01 -56.88
CA GLU A 2 11.42 8.37 -55.45
C GLU A 2 10.35 7.56 -54.78
N GLY A 3 10.78 6.74 -53.79
CA GLY A 3 9.87 5.94 -52.99
C GLY A 3 9.45 6.72 -51.76
N GLU A 4 8.23 7.27 -51.78
CA GLU A 4 7.61 7.91 -50.64
C GLU A 4 7.35 6.88 -49.55
N GLY A 5 8.17 6.91 -48.49
CA GLY A 5 7.94 6.22 -47.23
C GLY A 5 6.85 6.92 -46.40
N GLY A 6 5.60 6.62 -46.67
CA GLY A 6 4.47 7.13 -45.92
C GLY A 6 4.50 6.60 -44.48
N GLU A 7 4.89 7.44 -43.52
CA GLU A 7 4.66 7.19 -42.10
C GLU A 7 3.16 7.04 -41.87
N ARG A 8 2.71 5.80 -41.68
CA ARG A 8 1.34 5.50 -41.21
C ARG A 8 1.19 6.08 -39.81
N LYS A 9 0.61 7.26 -39.66
CA LYS A 9 0.10 7.80 -38.40
C LYS A 9 -0.81 6.74 -37.79
N ARG A 10 -0.34 6.05 -36.75
CA ARG A 10 -1.17 5.09 -35.99
C ARG A 10 -2.35 5.85 -35.45
N GLY A 11 -3.53 5.64 -36.01
CA GLY A 11 -4.79 6.25 -35.55
C GLY A 11 -4.95 6.04 -34.04
N ALA A 12 -5.35 7.08 -33.33
CA ALA A 12 -5.54 7.04 -31.89
C ALA A 12 -6.59 5.98 -31.55
N ARG A 13 -6.19 4.92 -30.83
CA ARG A 13 -7.08 3.85 -30.41
C ARG A 13 -8.07 4.38 -29.36
N LEU A 14 -9.34 4.06 -29.50
CA LEU A 14 -10.35 4.36 -28.51
C LEU A 14 -10.23 3.42 -27.30
N CYS A 15 -10.66 3.88 -26.14
CA CYS A 15 -10.79 3.10 -24.94
C CYS A 15 -11.68 1.86 -25.19
N CYS A 16 -11.19 0.66 -24.88
CA CYS A 16 -11.95 -0.58 -25.09
C CYS A 16 -13.18 -0.71 -24.17
N VAL A 17 -13.21 0.05 -23.05
CA VAL A 17 -14.31 0.03 -22.08
C VAL A 17 -15.39 1.04 -22.48
N CYS A 18 -15.11 2.35 -22.43
CA CYS A 18 -16.14 3.36 -22.71
C CYS A 18 -16.35 3.63 -24.21
N LYS A 19 -15.40 3.27 -25.07
CA LYS A 19 -15.41 3.51 -26.53
C LYS A 19 -15.60 4.97 -26.95
N LYS A 20 -15.49 5.90 -26.01
CA LYS A 20 -15.69 7.36 -26.22
C LYS A 20 -14.38 8.10 -26.22
N SER A 21 -13.53 7.88 -25.23
CA SER A 21 -12.28 8.60 -25.03
C SER A 21 -11.10 7.86 -25.66
N ARG A 22 -10.01 8.59 -25.96
CA ARG A 22 -8.75 8.01 -26.44
C ARG A 22 -8.15 7.12 -25.34
N ALA A 23 -7.71 5.91 -25.69
CA ALA A 23 -6.94 5.07 -24.79
C ALA A 23 -5.57 5.70 -24.52
N SER A 24 -5.27 5.95 -23.26
CA SER A 24 -4.01 6.55 -22.79
C SER A 24 -3.21 5.60 -21.89
N VAL A 25 -3.81 4.49 -21.50
CA VAL A 25 -3.26 3.53 -20.54
C VAL A 25 -3.39 2.12 -21.11
N LYS A 26 -2.32 1.33 -21.00
CA LYS A 26 -2.38 -0.12 -21.15
C LYS A 26 -2.29 -0.74 -19.77
N ARG A 27 -3.37 -1.36 -19.29
CA ARG A 27 -3.40 -1.98 -17.96
C ARG A 27 -2.39 -3.13 -17.88
N PRO A 28 -1.50 -3.15 -16.89
CA PRO A 28 -0.57 -4.27 -16.69
C PRO A 28 -1.27 -5.60 -16.44
N LYS A 29 -2.38 -5.58 -15.68
CA LYS A 29 -3.11 -6.77 -15.25
C LYS A 29 -3.91 -7.44 -16.37
N THR A 30 -4.60 -6.66 -17.20
CA THR A 30 -5.52 -7.17 -18.24
C THR A 30 -5.01 -6.96 -19.67
N LEU A 31 -3.94 -6.17 -19.85
CA LEU A 31 -3.38 -5.73 -21.13
C LEU A 31 -4.33 -4.88 -21.99
N GLU A 32 -5.47 -4.51 -21.46
CA GLU A 32 -6.48 -3.66 -22.10
C GLU A 32 -5.97 -2.24 -22.29
N GLN A 33 -6.38 -1.64 -23.42
CA GLN A 33 -6.11 -0.24 -23.72
C GLN A 33 -7.32 0.63 -23.34
N ILE A 34 -7.20 1.38 -22.26
CA ILE A 34 -8.28 2.15 -21.68
C ILE A 34 -7.92 3.63 -21.49
N CYS A 35 -8.92 4.49 -21.33
CA CYS A 35 -8.69 5.86 -20.92
C CYS A 35 -8.41 5.96 -19.41
N ARG A 36 -7.94 7.12 -18.97
CA ARG A 36 -7.60 7.36 -17.56
C ARG A 36 -8.80 7.18 -16.63
N GLU A 37 -9.96 7.69 -17.02
CA GLU A 37 -11.19 7.58 -16.23
C GLU A 37 -11.60 6.11 -16.02
N CYS A 38 -11.65 5.33 -17.09
CA CYS A 38 -11.93 3.89 -16.99
C CYS A 38 -10.87 3.13 -16.19
N PHE A 39 -9.63 3.62 -16.16
CA PHE A 39 -8.60 3.04 -15.30
C PHE A 39 -8.88 3.31 -13.82
N TYR A 40 -9.29 4.52 -13.45
CA TYR A 40 -9.67 4.84 -12.07
C TYR A 40 -10.85 3.98 -11.62
N ASP A 41 -11.90 3.94 -12.43
CA ASP A 41 -13.11 3.17 -12.13
C ASP A 41 -12.79 1.68 -11.93
N ALA A 42 -11.99 1.11 -12.82
CA ALA A 42 -11.58 -0.28 -12.73
C ALA A 42 -10.72 -0.56 -11.48
N PHE A 43 -9.72 0.28 -11.22
CA PHE A 43 -8.82 0.14 -10.07
C PHE A 43 -9.58 0.22 -8.74
N GLU A 44 -10.41 1.23 -8.59
CA GLU A 44 -11.19 1.46 -7.37
C GLU A 44 -12.27 0.40 -7.18
N SER A 45 -12.96 0.02 -8.26
CA SER A 45 -13.99 -1.02 -8.22
C SER A 45 -13.42 -2.39 -7.86
N GLU A 46 -12.26 -2.77 -8.38
CA GLU A 46 -11.60 -4.03 -8.03
C GLU A 46 -11.24 -4.08 -6.55
N ILE A 47 -10.70 -3.00 -5.98
CA ILE A 47 -10.39 -2.91 -4.55
C ILE A 47 -11.67 -2.97 -3.71
N HIS A 48 -12.71 -2.26 -4.13
CA HIS A 48 -14.02 -2.32 -3.49
C HIS A 48 -14.57 -3.75 -3.46
N GLN A 49 -14.51 -4.47 -4.59
CA GLN A 49 -14.94 -5.86 -4.65
C GLN A 49 -14.12 -6.77 -3.73
N VAL A 50 -12.80 -6.58 -3.65
CA VAL A 50 -11.94 -7.31 -2.71
C VAL A 50 -12.37 -7.08 -1.26
N ILE A 51 -12.69 -5.84 -0.90
CA ILE A 51 -13.17 -5.47 0.44
C ILE A 51 -14.49 -6.19 0.76
N LEU A 52 -15.45 -6.16 -0.17
CA LEU A 52 -16.77 -6.77 0.03
C LEU A 52 -16.71 -8.31 0.07
N GLN A 53 -16.05 -8.92 -0.91
CA GLN A 53 -15.98 -10.38 -1.05
C GLN A 53 -15.29 -11.06 0.13
N ASN A 54 -14.32 -10.36 0.73
CA ASN A 54 -13.58 -10.86 1.89
C ASN A 54 -14.09 -10.30 3.21
N GLN A 55 -15.16 -9.51 3.21
CA GLN A 55 -15.78 -8.91 4.40
C GLN A 55 -14.73 -8.23 5.30
N LEU A 56 -13.83 -7.42 4.67
CA LEU A 56 -12.67 -6.89 5.37
C LEU A 56 -13.03 -5.90 6.48
N PHE A 57 -14.20 -5.26 6.39
CA PHE A 57 -14.60 -4.22 7.33
C PHE A 57 -16.06 -4.35 7.75
N SER A 58 -16.36 -3.87 8.96
CA SER A 58 -17.71 -3.69 9.50
C SER A 58 -17.99 -2.20 9.80
N PRO A 59 -19.23 -1.74 9.67
CA PRO A 59 -19.58 -0.35 10.00
C PRO A 59 -19.22 -0.02 11.46
N GLY A 60 -18.68 1.17 11.67
CA GLY A 60 -18.24 1.65 12.98
C GLY A 60 -16.83 1.23 13.40
N GLU A 61 -16.16 0.34 12.62
CA GLU A 61 -14.79 -0.07 12.93
C GLU A 61 -13.80 1.10 12.89
N ARG A 62 -12.88 1.07 13.85
CA ARG A 62 -11.72 1.95 13.92
C ARG A 62 -10.54 1.26 13.23
N VAL A 63 -10.05 1.85 12.15
CA VAL A 63 -9.05 1.23 11.28
C VAL A 63 -7.79 2.08 11.20
N ALA A 64 -6.63 1.52 11.53
CA ALA A 64 -5.34 2.17 11.34
C ALA A 64 -4.74 1.77 9.99
N ILE A 65 -4.38 2.73 9.18
CA ILE A 65 -3.65 2.55 7.92
C ILE A 65 -2.17 2.73 8.22
N GLY A 66 -1.38 1.68 7.99
CA GLY A 66 0.07 1.74 8.11
C GLY A 66 0.64 2.70 7.06
N ALA A 67 1.13 3.86 7.50
CA ALA A 67 1.62 4.94 6.66
C ALA A 67 3.14 5.02 6.75
N SER A 68 3.83 4.58 5.71
CA SER A 68 5.30 4.64 5.59
C SER A 68 5.80 5.83 4.77
N GLY A 69 4.91 6.65 4.22
CA GLY A 69 5.26 7.69 3.26
C GLY A 69 5.53 7.19 1.84
N GLY A 70 5.71 5.88 1.64
CA GLY A 70 5.91 5.28 0.33
C GLY A 70 4.63 5.18 -0.51
N LYS A 71 4.78 4.89 -1.80
CA LYS A 71 3.71 4.85 -2.81
C LYS A 71 2.50 4.01 -2.41
N ASP A 72 2.75 2.78 -1.94
CA ASP A 72 1.68 1.81 -1.66
C ASP A 72 0.80 2.27 -0.48
N SER A 73 1.43 2.73 0.60
CA SER A 73 0.73 3.23 1.79
C SER A 73 -0.03 4.54 1.50
N THR A 74 0.53 5.41 0.68
CA THR A 74 -0.10 6.67 0.26
C THR A 74 -1.33 6.42 -0.61
N VAL A 75 -1.21 5.54 -1.62
CA VAL A 75 -2.35 5.16 -2.47
C VAL A 75 -3.42 4.45 -1.65
N LEU A 76 -3.03 3.56 -0.72
CA LEU A 76 -3.98 2.89 0.17
C LEU A 76 -4.78 3.89 1.00
N ALA A 77 -4.12 4.86 1.64
CA ALA A 77 -4.79 5.87 2.45
C ALA A 77 -5.77 6.70 1.62
N TYR A 78 -5.34 7.11 0.43
CA TYR A 78 -6.19 7.87 -0.50
C TYR A 78 -7.41 7.08 -0.96
N VAL A 79 -7.19 5.85 -1.48
CA VAL A 79 -8.26 5.02 -2.02
C VAL A 79 -9.24 4.58 -0.93
N LEU A 80 -8.75 4.15 0.24
CA LEU A 80 -9.62 3.72 1.32
C LEU A 80 -10.46 4.88 1.87
N SER A 81 -9.87 6.08 1.98
CA SER A 81 -10.62 7.30 2.35
C SER A 81 -11.70 7.63 1.33
N LYS A 82 -11.40 7.50 0.03
CA LYS A 82 -12.35 7.74 -1.06
C LYS A 82 -13.47 6.72 -1.05
N LEU A 83 -13.15 5.43 -0.97
CA LEU A 83 -14.14 4.34 -0.97
C LEU A 83 -15.02 4.37 0.29
N ASN A 84 -14.45 4.70 1.46
CA ASN A 84 -15.21 4.86 2.70
C ASN A 84 -16.30 5.92 2.56
N ARG A 85 -15.99 7.06 1.92
CA ARG A 85 -16.96 8.12 1.65
C ARG A 85 -17.96 7.74 0.57
N LEU A 86 -17.49 7.13 -0.52
CA LEU A 86 -18.32 6.82 -1.69
C LEU A 86 -19.35 5.72 -1.39
N HIS A 87 -18.93 4.70 -0.65
CA HIS A 87 -19.74 3.51 -0.36
C HIS A 87 -20.27 3.47 1.08
N ASN A 88 -20.09 4.54 1.85
CA ASN A 88 -20.56 4.66 3.22
C ASN A 88 -20.18 3.44 4.09
N TYR A 89 -18.91 3.02 4.07
CA TYR A 89 -18.45 1.91 4.92
C TYR A 89 -18.60 2.20 6.41
N GLY A 90 -18.66 3.49 6.80
CA GLY A 90 -18.78 3.90 8.20
C GLY A 90 -17.52 3.70 9.02
N LEU A 91 -16.34 3.69 8.40
CA LEU A 91 -15.06 3.47 9.07
C LEU A 91 -14.51 4.77 9.69
N HIS A 92 -13.91 4.61 10.88
CA HIS A 92 -13.10 5.64 11.50
C HIS A 92 -11.61 5.38 11.15
N LEU A 93 -11.08 6.12 10.18
CA LEU A 93 -9.74 5.91 9.64
C LEU A 93 -8.70 6.75 10.39
N PHE A 94 -7.54 6.14 10.64
CA PHE A 94 -6.36 6.74 11.27
C PHE A 94 -5.12 6.41 10.44
N LEU A 95 -4.17 7.33 10.36
CA LEU A 95 -2.81 7.03 9.88
C LEU A 95 -1.95 6.61 11.06
N LEU A 96 -1.23 5.51 10.90
CA LEU A 96 -0.27 5.01 11.88
C LEU A 96 1.10 4.88 11.21
N SER A 97 2.05 5.72 11.61
CA SER A 97 3.42 5.70 11.12
C SER A 97 4.38 5.19 12.19
N VAL A 98 5.42 4.49 11.76
CA VAL A 98 6.49 4.00 12.60
C VAL A 98 7.77 4.71 12.23
N ASP A 99 8.36 5.41 13.20
CA ASP A 99 9.68 6.01 13.10
C ASP A 99 10.73 5.00 13.58
N GLU A 100 11.45 4.41 12.65
CA GLU A 100 12.51 3.43 12.94
C GLU A 100 13.82 4.10 13.40
N GLY A 101 13.97 5.41 13.20
CA GLY A 101 15.19 6.13 13.51
C GLY A 101 16.35 5.78 12.58
N ILE A 102 16.07 5.69 11.26
CA ILE A 102 17.06 5.47 10.20
C ILE A 102 17.44 6.83 9.61
N THR A 103 18.70 7.24 9.78
CA THR A 103 19.21 8.49 9.24
C THR A 103 19.13 8.55 7.72
N GLY A 104 18.70 9.68 7.15
CA GLY A 104 18.59 9.92 5.71
C GLY A 104 17.28 9.39 5.07
N TYR A 105 16.51 8.58 5.78
CA TYR A 105 15.20 8.09 5.34
C TYR A 105 14.04 8.67 6.15
N ARG A 106 14.27 8.82 7.46
CA ARG A 106 13.27 9.15 8.47
C ARG A 106 12.54 10.46 8.18
N ASP A 107 13.30 11.53 7.95
CA ASP A 107 12.74 12.88 7.91
C ASP A 107 11.85 13.07 6.68
N ASP A 108 12.27 12.64 5.50
CA ASP A 108 11.50 12.72 4.26
C ASP A 108 10.23 11.83 4.32
N SER A 109 10.37 10.63 4.89
CA SER A 109 9.25 9.71 5.08
C SER A 109 8.19 10.30 6.00
N LEU A 110 8.58 10.82 7.17
CA LEU A 110 7.66 11.42 8.14
C LEU A 110 7.03 12.71 7.61
N GLU A 111 7.80 13.55 6.92
CA GLU A 111 7.27 14.77 6.29
C GLU A 111 6.19 14.43 5.27
N THR A 112 6.40 13.40 4.44
CA THR A 112 5.40 12.93 3.48
C THR A 112 4.13 12.43 4.18
N VAL A 113 4.27 11.67 5.27
CA VAL A 113 3.12 11.21 6.05
C VAL A 113 2.34 12.38 6.67
N HIS A 114 3.03 13.43 7.14
CA HIS A 114 2.37 14.66 7.63
C HIS A 114 1.63 15.41 6.53
N ARG A 115 2.21 15.51 5.32
CA ARG A 115 1.50 16.10 4.17
C ARG A 115 0.25 15.28 3.82
N ASN A 116 0.34 13.96 3.82
CA ASN A 116 -0.79 13.06 3.58
C ASN A 116 -1.88 13.19 4.67
N GLN A 117 -1.49 13.37 5.94
CA GLN A 117 -2.41 13.66 7.04
C GLN A 117 -3.28 14.89 6.74
N ILE A 118 -2.64 15.99 6.34
CA ILE A 118 -3.34 17.26 6.03
C ILE A 118 -4.20 17.06 4.78
N GLN A 119 -3.67 16.46 3.74
CA GLN A 119 -4.36 16.31 2.45
C GLN A 119 -5.61 15.43 2.56
N TYR A 120 -5.55 14.35 3.34
CA TYR A 120 -6.67 13.40 3.48
C TYR A 120 -7.57 13.70 4.67
N GLY A 121 -7.18 14.63 5.54
CA GLY A 121 -7.94 14.99 6.75
C GLY A 121 -8.05 13.86 7.76
N LEU A 122 -7.05 12.98 7.83
CA LEU A 122 -7.04 11.82 8.71
C LEU A 122 -6.19 12.09 9.96
N PRO A 123 -6.60 11.64 11.16
CA PRO A 123 -5.75 11.70 12.34
C PRO A 123 -4.50 10.84 12.16
N LEU A 124 -3.34 11.37 12.54
CA LEU A 124 -2.05 10.69 12.48
C LEU A 124 -1.53 10.37 13.88
N LYS A 125 -1.05 9.14 14.07
CA LYS A 125 -0.22 8.73 15.20
C LYS A 125 1.14 8.27 14.68
N VAL A 126 2.21 8.87 15.17
CA VAL A 126 3.57 8.39 14.98
C VAL A 126 4.01 7.67 16.24
N VAL A 127 4.63 6.50 16.11
CA VAL A 127 5.29 5.76 17.19
C VAL A 127 6.74 5.54 16.80
N SER A 128 7.68 5.77 17.74
CA SER A 128 9.09 5.61 17.44
C SER A 128 9.68 4.38 18.12
N TYR A 129 10.68 3.76 17.48
CA TYR A 129 11.45 2.69 18.09
C TYR A 129 12.15 3.16 19.36
N LYS A 130 12.63 4.43 19.36
CA LYS A 130 13.30 5.00 20.53
C LYS A 130 12.38 5.04 21.75
N ASP A 131 11.12 5.47 21.56
CA ASP A 131 10.15 5.55 22.65
C ASP A 131 9.65 4.16 23.09
N LEU A 132 9.47 3.24 22.15
CA LEU A 132 8.92 1.92 22.43
C LEU A 132 9.95 0.94 23.00
N TYR A 133 11.23 1.05 22.57
CA TYR A 133 12.26 0.04 22.82
C TYR A 133 13.55 0.64 23.43
N GLY A 134 13.67 1.96 23.51
CA GLY A 134 14.88 2.65 23.96
C GLY A 134 16.00 2.70 22.91
N TRP A 135 15.80 2.14 21.71
CA TRP A 135 16.80 2.02 20.65
C TRP A 135 16.25 2.51 19.31
N THR A 136 17.08 3.16 18.50
CA THR A 136 16.81 3.39 17.08
C THR A 136 17.36 2.24 16.25
N MET A 137 16.92 2.12 14.98
CA MET A 137 17.46 1.09 14.08
C MET A 137 18.97 1.33 13.82
N ASP A 138 19.40 2.58 13.70
CA ASP A 138 20.82 2.93 13.54
C ASP A 138 21.67 2.50 14.73
N GLU A 139 21.18 2.68 15.97
CA GLU A 139 21.86 2.22 17.19
C GLU A 139 21.94 0.68 17.21
N ILE A 140 20.88 -0.01 16.82
CA ILE A 140 20.86 -1.48 16.71
C ILE A 140 21.90 -1.95 15.71
N VAL A 141 21.95 -1.38 14.50
CA VAL A 141 22.92 -1.75 13.46
C VAL A 141 24.36 -1.53 13.91
N ARG A 142 24.65 -0.46 14.68
CA ARG A 142 25.99 -0.23 15.24
C ARG A 142 26.42 -1.36 16.18
N VAL A 143 25.51 -1.96 16.92
CA VAL A 143 25.81 -3.02 17.89
C VAL A 143 25.90 -4.40 17.22
N ILE A 144 24.94 -4.77 16.38
CA ILE A 144 24.85 -6.10 15.78
C ILE A 144 25.53 -6.21 14.41
N GLY A 145 25.89 -5.08 13.79
CA GLY A 145 26.39 -4.99 12.42
C GLY A 145 25.28 -5.14 11.38
N LEU A 146 25.67 -5.27 10.11
CA LEU A 146 24.73 -5.36 8.99
C LEU A 146 24.05 -6.74 8.86
N LYS A 147 24.62 -7.76 9.51
CA LYS A 147 24.08 -9.12 9.42
C LYS A 147 22.78 -9.23 10.22
N ASN A 148 21.73 -9.72 9.56
CA ASN A 148 20.38 -9.91 10.14
C ASN A 148 19.62 -8.61 10.52
N ASN A 149 20.11 -7.42 10.18
CA ASN A 149 19.43 -6.16 10.49
C ASN A 149 18.00 -6.10 9.95
N CYS A 150 17.74 -6.63 8.73
CA CYS A 150 16.40 -6.71 8.16
C CYS A 150 15.43 -7.57 9.00
N THR A 151 15.93 -8.63 9.65
CA THR A 151 15.12 -9.47 10.53
C THR A 151 14.70 -8.69 11.77
N PHE A 152 15.65 -7.98 12.41
CA PHE A 152 15.34 -7.12 13.56
C PHE A 152 14.37 -6.00 13.19
N CYS A 153 14.65 -5.29 12.10
CA CYS A 153 13.77 -4.24 11.61
C CYS A 153 12.34 -4.75 11.36
N GLY A 154 12.20 -5.89 10.69
CA GLY A 154 10.88 -6.47 10.40
C GLY A 154 10.12 -6.92 11.65
N VAL A 155 10.81 -7.43 12.69
CA VAL A 155 10.19 -7.80 13.96
C VAL A 155 9.75 -6.56 14.73
N PHE A 156 10.63 -5.58 14.89
CA PHE A 156 10.32 -4.35 15.63
C PHE A 156 9.23 -3.52 14.95
N ARG A 157 9.27 -3.39 13.62
CA ARG A 157 8.22 -2.69 12.86
C ARG A 157 6.85 -3.32 13.08
N ARG A 158 6.78 -4.66 13.05
CA ARG A 158 5.52 -5.37 13.30
C ARG A 158 5.01 -5.12 14.71
N GLN A 159 5.87 -5.21 15.71
CA GLN A 159 5.50 -4.93 17.12
C GLN A 159 5.15 -3.46 17.34
N ALA A 160 5.87 -2.53 16.69
CA ALA A 160 5.56 -1.10 16.78
C ALA A 160 4.18 -0.78 16.20
N LEU A 161 3.81 -1.40 15.07
CA LEU A 161 2.46 -1.29 14.51
C LEU A 161 1.40 -1.82 15.48
N ASP A 162 1.64 -2.98 16.12
CA ASP A 162 0.68 -3.54 17.10
C ASP A 162 0.53 -2.64 18.33
N ARG A 163 1.64 -2.12 18.85
CA ARG A 163 1.62 -1.18 19.99
C ARG A 163 0.95 0.15 19.62
N GLY A 164 1.26 0.70 18.44
CA GLY A 164 0.62 1.91 17.93
C GLY A 164 -0.87 1.75 17.72
N ALA A 165 -1.30 0.60 17.19
CA ALA A 165 -2.69 0.24 17.00
C ALA A 165 -3.44 0.11 18.35
N ALA A 166 -2.82 -0.51 19.36
CA ALA A 166 -3.36 -0.60 20.71
C ALA A 166 -3.50 0.80 21.36
N LEU A 167 -2.51 1.68 21.20
CA LEU A 167 -2.59 3.06 21.69
C LEU A 167 -3.72 3.85 21.04
N LEU A 168 -3.99 3.63 19.76
CA LEU A 168 -5.11 4.23 19.02
C LEU A 168 -6.45 3.56 19.34
N LYS A 169 -6.44 2.42 20.03
CA LYS A 169 -7.64 1.59 20.29
C LYS A 169 -8.38 1.29 18.99
N VAL A 170 -7.67 0.84 17.96
CA VAL A 170 -8.26 0.44 16.69
C VAL A 170 -8.58 -1.04 16.68
N ASP A 171 -9.58 -1.40 15.90
CA ASP A 171 -10.05 -2.79 15.77
C ASP A 171 -9.23 -3.56 14.74
N LYS A 172 -8.60 -2.85 13.79
CA LYS A 172 -7.89 -3.45 12.66
C LYS A 172 -6.77 -2.56 12.12
N VAL A 173 -5.72 -3.19 11.61
CA VAL A 173 -4.64 -2.51 10.86
C VAL A 173 -4.72 -2.89 9.40
N VAL A 174 -4.58 -1.91 8.50
CA VAL A 174 -4.50 -2.11 7.04
C VAL A 174 -3.10 -1.78 6.56
N THR A 175 -2.58 -2.61 5.67
CA THR A 175 -1.25 -2.40 5.07
C THR A 175 -1.31 -2.41 3.56
N GLY A 176 -0.42 -1.66 2.91
CA GLY A 176 -0.34 -1.50 1.46
C GLY A 176 0.30 -2.67 0.71
N HIS A 177 0.46 -3.84 1.34
CA HIS A 177 1.03 -5.00 0.65
C HIS A 177 0.21 -5.37 -0.58
N ASN A 178 0.87 -5.42 -1.72
CA ASN A 178 0.28 -5.63 -3.04
C ASN A 178 0.55 -7.05 -3.58
N ALA A 179 0.11 -7.36 -4.80
CA ALA A 179 0.25 -8.68 -5.40
C ALA A 179 1.73 -9.06 -5.64
N ASP A 180 2.58 -8.09 -5.97
CA ASP A 180 4.01 -8.29 -6.23
C ASP A 180 4.72 -8.65 -4.92
N ASP A 181 4.45 -7.94 -3.81
CA ASP A 181 4.96 -8.29 -2.46
C ASP A 181 4.58 -9.72 -2.03
N ILE A 182 3.33 -10.10 -2.33
CA ILE A 182 2.84 -11.45 -2.01
C ILE A 182 3.59 -12.49 -2.86
N ALA A 183 3.77 -12.23 -4.16
CA ALA A 183 4.49 -13.13 -5.05
C ALA A 183 5.95 -13.31 -4.62
N GLU A 184 6.66 -12.24 -4.28
CA GLU A 184 8.03 -12.30 -3.74
C GLU A 184 8.08 -13.12 -2.45
N THR A 185 7.15 -12.86 -1.52
CA THR A 185 7.09 -13.58 -0.25
C THR A 185 6.81 -15.07 -0.46
N VAL A 186 5.94 -15.43 -1.40
CA VAL A 186 5.65 -16.82 -1.78
C VAL A 186 6.91 -17.50 -2.31
N LEU A 187 7.59 -16.86 -3.28
CA LEU A 187 8.84 -17.40 -3.85
C LEU A 187 9.92 -17.60 -2.79
N LEU A 188 10.13 -16.62 -1.92
CA LEU A 188 11.11 -16.72 -0.83
C LEU A 188 10.79 -17.85 0.14
N ASN A 189 9.52 -18.05 0.49
CA ASN A 189 9.12 -19.14 1.39
C ASN A 189 9.24 -20.52 0.72
N LEU A 190 8.94 -20.64 -0.58
CA LEU A 190 9.16 -21.86 -1.36
C LEU A 190 10.65 -22.22 -1.39
N LEU A 191 11.52 -21.26 -1.70
CA LEU A 191 12.97 -21.48 -1.75
C LEU A 191 13.57 -21.88 -0.39
N ARG A 192 12.94 -21.45 0.71
CA ARG A 192 13.35 -21.81 2.08
C ARG A 192 12.72 -23.09 2.60
N GLY A 193 11.75 -23.66 1.90
CA GLY A 193 10.97 -24.80 2.38
C GLY A 193 10.05 -24.48 3.56
N ASP A 194 9.71 -23.20 3.79
CA ASP A 194 8.90 -22.78 4.93
C ASP A 194 7.39 -22.85 4.63
N VAL A 195 6.85 -24.05 4.69
CA VAL A 195 5.43 -24.33 4.40
C VAL A 195 4.49 -23.57 5.35
N ALA A 196 4.87 -23.45 6.63
CA ALA A 196 4.04 -22.75 7.62
C ALA A 196 3.90 -21.25 7.35
N ARG A 197 4.97 -20.61 6.84
CA ARG A 197 4.90 -19.22 6.37
C ARG A 197 4.18 -19.08 5.06
N LEU A 198 4.31 -20.05 4.16
CA LEU A 198 3.64 -20.03 2.86
C LEU A 198 2.12 -19.92 3.02
N SER A 199 1.50 -20.72 3.89
CA SER A 199 0.08 -20.64 4.19
C SER A 199 -0.33 -19.25 4.71
N ARG A 200 0.44 -18.69 5.66
CA ARG A 200 0.12 -17.40 6.29
C ARG A 200 0.35 -16.20 5.36
N CYS A 201 1.34 -16.23 4.48
CA CYS A 201 1.64 -15.08 3.62
C CYS A 201 0.58 -14.87 2.54
N THR A 202 -0.12 -15.92 2.13
CA THR A 202 -1.19 -15.88 1.13
C THR A 202 -2.55 -15.44 1.69
N SER A 203 -2.71 -15.35 3.02
CA SER A 203 -3.96 -14.86 3.62
C SER A 203 -4.13 -13.35 3.41
N ILE A 204 -5.38 -12.93 3.12
CA ILE A 204 -5.72 -11.51 3.00
C ILE A 204 -5.82 -10.85 4.38
N THR A 205 -6.29 -11.58 5.37
CA THR A 205 -6.28 -11.19 6.78
C THR A 205 -5.29 -12.07 7.52
N THR A 206 -4.54 -11.50 8.44
CA THR A 206 -3.55 -12.19 9.29
C THR A 206 -3.67 -11.69 10.72
N GLY A 207 -3.32 -12.56 11.69
CA GLY A 207 -3.37 -12.21 13.11
C GLY A 207 -4.80 -12.18 13.68
N GLU A 208 -5.72 -12.96 13.12
CA GLU A 208 -7.09 -13.10 13.62
C GLU A 208 -7.13 -13.69 15.03
N ASP A 209 -6.17 -14.56 15.37
CA ASP A 209 -5.98 -15.11 16.72
C ASP A 209 -5.30 -14.11 17.68
N GLY A 210 -4.85 -12.98 17.18
CA GLY A 210 -4.18 -11.93 17.94
C GLY A 210 -5.12 -10.79 18.34
N PRO A 211 -4.62 -9.83 19.14
CA PRO A 211 -5.45 -8.74 19.64
C PRO A 211 -5.95 -7.79 18.53
N ILE A 212 -5.21 -7.64 17.45
CA ILE A 212 -5.53 -6.70 16.36
C ILE A 212 -5.19 -7.36 15.01
N PRO A 213 -6.22 -7.78 14.23
CA PRO A 213 -6.02 -8.35 12.91
C PRO A 213 -5.48 -7.33 11.90
N ARG A 214 -4.79 -7.84 10.87
CA ARG A 214 -4.24 -7.03 9.78
C ARG A 214 -4.81 -7.50 8.46
N CYS A 215 -5.26 -6.57 7.61
CA CYS A 215 -5.74 -6.91 6.28
C CYS A 215 -4.97 -6.16 5.17
N LYS A 216 -5.06 -6.72 3.97
CA LYS A 216 -4.32 -6.28 2.78
C LYS A 216 -5.28 -6.07 1.61
N PRO A 217 -5.97 -4.91 1.53
CA PRO A 217 -6.92 -4.65 0.45
C PRO A 217 -6.28 -4.70 -0.94
N PHE A 218 -4.97 -4.43 -1.05
CA PHE A 218 -4.21 -4.46 -2.31
C PHE A 218 -3.64 -5.84 -2.68
N LYS A 219 -3.98 -6.89 -1.94
CA LYS A 219 -3.45 -8.24 -2.16
C LYS A 219 -3.48 -8.71 -3.62
N PHE A 220 -4.48 -8.30 -4.40
CA PHE A 220 -4.65 -8.66 -5.81
C PHE A 220 -4.38 -7.52 -6.78
N THR A 221 -3.84 -6.40 -6.29
CA THR A 221 -3.51 -5.21 -7.07
C THR A 221 -2.04 -5.24 -7.46
N TYR A 222 -1.73 -5.02 -8.73
CA TYR A 222 -0.34 -4.99 -9.21
C TYR A 222 0.34 -3.69 -8.79
N GLU A 223 1.60 -3.79 -8.35
CA GLU A 223 2.42 -2.63 -7.96
C GLU A 223 2.46 -1.57 -9.06
N LYS A 224 2.63 -1.98 -10.31
CA LYS A 224 2.65 -1.07 -11.45
C LYS A 224 1.35 -0.28 -11.62
N GLU A 225 0.19 -0.86 -11.30
CA GLU A 225 -1.10 -0.15 -11.34
C GLU A 225 -1.19 0.85 -10.17
N ILE A 226 -0.63 0.55 -9.01
CA ILE A 226 -0.53 1.48 -7.86
C ILE A 226 0.32 2.70 -8.24
N VAL A 227 1.50 2.49 -8.86
CA VAL A 227 2.36 3.56 -9.35
C VAL A 227 1.63 4.43 -10.37
N MET A 228 0.94 3.82 -11.34
CA MET A 228 0.17 4.54 -12.35
C MET A 228 -0.97 5.35 -11.73
N TYR A 229 -1.68 4.78 -10.73
CA TYR A 229 -2.75 5.46 -10.02
C TYR A 229 -2.21 6.66 -9.23
N ALA A 230 -1.09 6.51 -8.52
CA ALA A 230 -0.42 7.59 -7.81
C ALA A 230 -0.01 8.72 -8.77
N TYR A 231 0.64 8.38 -9.87
CA TYR A 231 1.09 9.33 -10.88
C TYR A 231 -0.07 10.13 -11.50
N PHE A 232 -1.14 9.46 -11.91
CA PHE A 232 -2.28 10.12 -12.54
C PHE A 232 -3.07 11.01 -11.57
N ASN A 233 -3.15 10.63 -10.30
CA ASN A 233 -3.79 11.44 -9.25
C ASN A 233 -2.84 12.48 -8.64
N LYS A 234 -1.57 12.53 -9.08
CA LYS A 234 -0.53 13.43 -8.55
C LYS A 234 -0.40 13.29 -7.03
N LEU A 235 -0.46 12.06 -6.53
CA LEU A 235 -0.27 11.81 -5.10
C LEU A 235 1.20 11.99 -4.75
N ASP A 236 1.43 12.67 -3.64
CA ASP A 236 2.76 12.93 -3.11
C ASP A 236 3.20 11.77 -2.22
N TYR A 237 4.30 11.11 -2.58
CA TYR A 237 4.89 10.02 -1.83
C TYR A 237 6.41 10.10 -1.87
N PHE A 238 7.05 9.57 -0.84
CA PHE A 238 8.49 9.48 -0.76
C PHE A 238 9.00 8.26 -1.56
N SER A 239 10.05 8.49 -2.37
CA SER A 239 10.79 7.44 -3.08
C SER A 239 12.27 7.56 -2.79
N THR A 240 12.93 6.43 -2.59
CA THR A 240 14.39 6.34 -2.38
C THR A 240 15.17 6.16 -3.67
N GLU A 241 14.53 6.27 -4.83
CA GLU A 241 15.18 6.17 -6.15
C GLU A 241 15.83 7.47 -6.57
#